data_baa77c73769287e733fbca90699de65f
#
_entry.id   baa77c73769287e733fbca90699de65f
#
_cell.length_a   1.000
_cell.length_b   1.000
_cell.length_c   1.000
_cell.angle_alpha   90.00
_cell.angle_beta   90.00
_cell.angle_gamma   90.00
#
_symmetry.space_group_name_H-M   'P 1'
#
loop_
_entity.id
_entity.type
_entity.pdbx_description
1 polymer ?
#
loop_
_entity_poly.entity_id
_entity_poly.type
_entity_poly.pdbx_seq_one_letter_code
_entity_poly.pdbx_strand_id
1 'polypeptide(L)'
;MKDDITSKDQSRKASRRGSGRPTIADVAKLAGVAAITVSRALRDPSLVSAELRAGIDTAVVQLGYAPDPNARALASSRADVIGVLVPSLTNIVFADTVRGIYDELGDGPLQIQMGNTHYSPREEERLIRMFLSQRPSALIVSGIDQTETTRKLLESADCPIVQIMEYGDDPVDMLVGFSHFAGGKTATNHLIEAGYRRIGFIGARMDPRSQRRLAGYRSALETAQLFDPKLVTTTLTPSRVSLGGPLLADALAKVADLDAVFCNNDDLAMGVLFECQRAGIAVPHSMAICGFNDLDMMHIAYPSLTSVRTPRYEIGRRSVQMVLDRLAGRPIESPIVDLGFELQVRESTAR
;
A
#
# COMPACT_ATOMS: atom_id res chain seq x y z
N MET A 1 68.78 3.69 -41.03
CA MET A 1 68.85 4.13 -39.63
C MET A 1 67.64 3.57 -38.95
N LYS A 2 67.91 2.51 -38.26
CA LYS A 2 67.06 1.64 -37.45
C LYS A 2 66.79 2.33 -36.12
N ASP A 3 65.78 1.77 -35.47
CA ASP A 3 65.45 1.82 -34.07
C ASP A 3 64.45 2.91 -33.65
N ASP A 4 63.19 2.52 -33.54
CA ASP A 4 62.49 2.58 -32.21
C ASP A 4 61.01 2.08 -32.36
N ILE A 5 60.80 0.79 -32.31
CA ILE A 5 59.48 0.17 -32.15
C ILE A 5 59.57 -0.84 -31.01
N THR A 6 59.53 -0.36 -29.75
CA THR A 6 59.26 -1.24 -28.60
C THR A 6 59.02 -0.43 -27.35
N SER A 7 57.86 0.21 -27.22
CA SER A 7 57.42 0.79 -25.91
C SER A 7 55.93 1.21 -25.93
N LYS A 8 55.04 0.39 -26.44
CA LYS A 8 53.58 0.71 -26.37
C LYS A 8 52.67 -0.45 -25.91
N ASP A 9 53.21 -1.50 -25.33
CA ASP A 9 52.38 -2.66 -24.96
C ASP A 9 52.34 -3.00 -23.43
N GLN A 10 52.76 -2.08 -22.56
CA GLN A 10 52.70 -2.26 -21.11
C GLN A 10 51.73 -1.33 -20.37
N SER A 11 51.00 -0.43 -21.05
CA SER A 11 50.11 0.54 -20.38
C SER A 11 48.62 0.19 -20.42
N ARG A 12 48.22 -1.02 -20.93
CA ARG A 12 46.81 -1.45 -21.02
C ARG A 12 46.33 -2.40 -19.93
N LYS A 13 47.14 -2.73 -18.92
CA LYS A 13 46.74 -3.60 -17.77
C LYS A 13 46.55 -2.92 -16.43
N ALA A 14 46.52 -1.60 -16.34
CA ALA A 14 46.39 -0.88 -15.08
C ALA A 14 45.21 0.10 -15.05
N SER A 15 43.96 -0.39 -15.29
CA SER A 15 42.77 0.49 -15.12
C SER A 15 41.51 -0.35 -14.88
N ARG A 16 41.53 -1.16 -13.83
CA ARG A 16 40.34 -1.64 -13.10
C ARG A 16 40.67 -1.59 -11.62
N ARG A 17 41.04 -0.43 -11.11
CA ARG A 17 41.00 -0.14 -9.67
C ARG A 17 39.52 0.08 -9.34
N GLY A 18 38.93 -0.96 -8.74
CA GLY A 18 37.59 -0.93 -8.20
C GLY A 18 37.42 0.17 -7.14
N SER A 19 36.22 0.48 -6.80
CA SER A 19 35.69 1.53 -5.90
C SER A 19 36.26 1.57 -4.47
N GLY A 20 37.40 0.97 -4.18
CA GLY A 20 38.00 0.91 -2.84
C GLY A 20 37.20 0.11 -1.80
N ARG A 21 36.05 -0.43 -2.18
CA ARG A 21 35.26 -1.30 -1.29
C ARG A 21 35.70 -2.74 -1.39
N PRO A 22 35.77 -3.47 -0.23
CA PRO A 22 36.06 -4.89 -0.23
C PRO A 22 35.11 -5.66 -1.14
N THR A 23 35.61 -6.69 -1.81
CA THR A 23 34.83 -7.54 -2.73
C THR A 23 34.68 -8.93 -2.14
N ILE A 24 33.77 -9.74 -2.68
CA ILE A 24 33.62 -11.15 -2.33
C ILE A 24 34.93 -11.95 -2.54
N ALA A 25 35.76 -11.53 -3.51
CA ALA A 25 37.06 -12.14 -3.76
C ALA A 25 38.06 -11.82 -2.62
N ASP A 26 38.00 -10.64 -2.01
CA ASP A 26 38.83 -10.27 -0.88
C ASP A 26 38.45 -11.08 0.37
N VAL A 27 37.14 -11.28 0.63
CA VAL A 27 36.63 -12.15 1.70
C VAL A 27 37.10 -13.59 1.47
N ALA A 28 36.96 -14.12 0.24
CA ALA A 28 37.37 -15.46 -0.12
C ALA A 28 38.88 -15.68 0.12
N LYS A 29 39.69 -14.70 -0.26
CA LYS A 29 41.13 -14.71 -0.04
C LYS A 29 41.48 -14.71 1.44
N LEU A 30 40.82 -13.90 2.25
CA LEU A 30 41.09 -13.82 3.70
C LEU A 30 40.61 -15.07 4.44
N ALA A 31 39.45 -15.63 4.06
CA ALA A 31 38.91 -16.86 4.64
C ALA A 31 39.56 -18.15 4.12
N GLY A 32 40.46 -18.08 3.12
CA GLY A 32 41.12 -19.24 2.53
C GLY A 32 40.21 -20.18 1.74
N VAL A 33 39.10 -19.64 1.12
CA VAL A 33 38.10 -20.41 0.42
C VAL A 33 37.85 -19.86 -1.00
N ALA A 34 37.11 -20.60 -1.83
CA ALA A 34 36.68 -20.09 -3.13
C ALA A 34 35.56 -19.04 -2.99
N ALA A 35 35.52 -18.03 -3.89
CA ALA A 35 34.48 -16.99 -3.88
C ALA A 35 33.06 -17.57 -3.97
N ILE A 36 32.86 -18.68 -4.67
CA ILE A 36 31.58 -19.40 -4.72
C ILE A 36 31.14 -19.95 -3.34
N THR A 37 32.10 -20.36 -2.51
CA THR A 37 31.85 -20.85 -1.15
C THR A 37 31.40 -19.69 -0.24
N VAL A 38 32.05 -18.53 -0.33
CA VAL A 38 31.62 -17.32 0.37
C VAL A 38 30.21 -16.94 -0.08
N SER A 39 29.95 -16.92 -1.38
CA SER A 39 28.61 -16.61 -1.92
C SER A 39 27.53 -17.56 -1.39
N ARG A 40 27.83 -18.86 -1.31
CA ARG A 40 26.91 -19.87 -0.75
C ARG A 40 26.68 -19.64 0.75
N ALA A 41 27.73 -19.44 1.52
CA ALA A 41 27.64 -19.20 2.97
C ALA A 41 26.81 -17.95 3.31
N LEU A 42 26.96 -16.88 2.54
CA LEU A 42 26.21 -15.64 2.72
C LEU A 42 24.76 -15.72 2.25
N ARG A 43 24.44 -16.64 1.32
CA ARG A 43 23.09 -16.84 0.80
C ARG A 43 22.29 -17.83 1.63
N ASP A 44 22.88 -18.95 1.96
CA ASP A 44 22.29 -20.03 2.74
C ASP A 44 23.36 -20.65 3.62
N PRO A 45 23.41 -20.22 4.89
CA PRO A 45 24.38 -20.70 5.86
C PRO A 45 24.37 -22.22 6.07
N SER A 46 23.26 -22.90 5.76
CA SER A 46 23.12 -24.35 5.92
C SER A 46 23.93 -25.16 4.89
N LEU A 47 24.32 -24.49 3.78
CA LEU A 47 25.10 -25.13 2.70
C LEU A 47 26.59 -25.25 2.98
N VAL A 48 27.07 -24.76 4.13
CA VAL A 48 28.48 -24.81 4.54
C VAL A 48 28.59 -25.31 5.99
N SER A 49 29.74 -25.93 6.33
CA SER A 49 29.97 -26.37 7.73
C SER A 49 30.03 -25.16 8.68
N ALA A 50 29.67 -25.38 9.94
CA ALA A 50 29.71 -24.35 10.98
C ALA A 50 31.12 -23.71 11.15
N GLU A 51 32.17 -24.49 11.04
CA GLU A 51 33.56 -24.04 11.11
C GLU A 51 33.91 -23.10 9.94
N LEU A 52 33.53 -23.51 8.71
CA LEU A 52 33.77 -22.72 7.51
C LEU A 52 32.99 -21.41 7.53
N ARG A 53 31.76 -21.46 8.01
CA ARG A 53 30.91 -20.27 8.20
C ARG A 53 31.55 -19.28 9.16
N ALA A 54 32.02 -19.75 10.35
CA ALA A 54 32.68 -18.89 11.34
C ALA A 54 33.91 -18.18 10.77
N GLY A 55 34.71 -18.88 9.94
CA GLY A 55 35.83 -18.27 9.23
C GLY A 55 35.43 -17.19 8.23
N ILE A 56 34.37 -17.45 7.46
CA ILE A 56 33.83 -16.47 6.50
C ILE A 56 33.24 -15.26 7.21
N ASP A 57 32.45 -15.45 8.29
CA ASP A 57 31.85 -14.37 9.08
C ASP A 57 32.93 -13.47 9.69
N THR A 58 34.03 -14.07 10.21
CA THR A 58 35.18 -13.35 10.71
C THR A 58 35.84 -12.48 9.63
N ALA A 59 36.03 -13.04 8.41
CA ALA A 59 36.63 -12.32 7.31
C ALA A 59 35.72 -11.17 6.81
N VAL A 60 34.41 -11.36 6.80
CA VAL A 60 33.41 -10.35 6.45
C VAL A 60 33.49 -9.16 7.42
N VAL A 61 33.48 -9.43 8.73
CA VAL A 61 33.59 -8.39 9.78
C VAL A 61 34.95 -7.65 9.68
N GLN A 62 36.03 -8.37 9.50
CA GLN A 62 37.39 -7.82 9.48
C GLN A 62 37.61 -6.87 8.28
N LEU A 63 37.02 -7.20 7.14
CA LEU A 63 37.10 -6.39 5.92
C LEU A 63 36.04 -5.28 5.86
N GLY A 64 35.03 -5.31 6.74
CA GLY A 64 33.85 -4.45 6.59
C GLY A 64 33.11 -4.73 5.28
N TYR A 65 33.13 -6.00 4.80
CA TYR A 65 32.47 -6.35 3.56
C TYR A 65 30.95 -6.35 3.72
N ALA A 66 30.27 -5.58 2.90
CA ALA A 66 28.82 -5.68 2.71
C ALA A 66 28.53 -6.30 1.34
N PRO A 67 27.72 -7.37 1.27
CA PRO A 67 27.30 -7.92 -0.02
C PRO A 67 26.68 -6.83 -0.90
N ASP A 68 27.13 -6.76 -2.16
CA ASP A 68 26.54 -5.83 -3.14
C ASP A 68 25.22 -6.44 -3.69
N PRO A 69 24.07 -5.82 -3.39
CA PRO A 69 22.78 -6.31 -3.89
C PRO A 69 22.71 -6.35 -5.42
N ASN A 70 23.40 -5.43 -6.12
CA ASN A 70 23.43 -5.42 -7.59
C ASN A 70 24.23 -6.58 -8.17
N ALA A 71 25.38 -6.92 -7.54
CA ALA A 71 26.16 -8.10 -7.95
C ALA A 71 25.38 -9.39 -7.70
N ARG A 72 24.59 -9.44 -6.63
CA ARG A 72 23.70 -10.57 -6.29
C ARG A 72 22.55 -10.66 -7.28
N ALA A 73 21.86 -9.56 -7.58
CA ALA A 73 20.79 -9.49 -8.57
C ALA A 73 21.27 -9.91 -9.98
N LEU A 74 22.50 -9.55 -10.34
CA LEU A 74 23.10 -9.98 -11.60
C LEU A 74 23.32 -11.49 -11.66
N ALA A 75 23.70 -12.11 -10.54
CA ALA A 75 23.93 -13.55 -10.45
C ALA A 75 22.64 -14.39 -10.36
N SER A 76 21.57 -13.83 -9.74
CA SER A 76 20.26 -14.48 -9.56
C SER A 76 19.23 -14.11 -10.63
N SER A 77 19.53 -13.19 -11.55
CA SER A 77 18.65 -12.55 -12.52
C SER A 77 17.46 -11.77 -11.92
N ARG A 78 17.30 -11.72 -10.60
CA ARG A 78 16.28 -10.96 -9.86
C ARG A 78 16.88 -10.32 -8.61
N ALA A 79 16.37 -9.15 -8.24
CA ALA A 79 16.67 -8.52 -6.94
C ALA A 79 15.81 -9.16 -5.83
N ASP A 80 16.38 -9.37 -4.65
CA ASP A 80 15.64 -9.84 -3.47
C ASP A 80 14.79 -8.69 -2.88
N VAL A 81 13.94 -8.09 -3.71
CA VAL A 81 13.11 -6.92 -3.38
C VAL A 81 11.67 -7.17 -3.78
N ILE A 82 10.75 -6.87 -2.88
CA ILE A 82 9.33 -6.69 -3.17
C ILE A 82 9.08 -5.18 -3.26
N GLY A 83 8.70 -4.68 -4.43
CA GLY A 83 8.28 -3.30 -4.60
C GLY A 83 6.84 -3.12 -4.12
N VAL A 84 6.59 -2.15 -3.23
CA VAL A 84 5.25 -1.85 -2.71
C VAL A 84 4.89 -0.41 -3.06
N LEU A 85 3.84 -0.24 -3.86
CA LEU A 85 3.37 1.07 -4.28
C LEU A 85 2.07 1.41 -3.53
N VAL A 86 2.11 2.51 -2.77
CA VAL A 86 0.95 3.04 -2.05
C VAL A 86 0.69 4.50 -2.45
N PRO A 87 -0.57 4.96 -2.40
CA PRO A 87 -0.90 6.33 -2.79
C PRO A 87 -0.38 7.39 -1.82
N SER A 88 -0.08 7.03 -0.58
CA SER A 88 0.44 7.97 0.42
C SER A 88 1.14 7.23 1.56
N LEU A 89 2.34 7.65 1.90
CA LEU A 89 3.08 7.18 3.09
C LEU A 89 2.66 7.91 4.37
N THR A 90 1.98 9.05 4.25
CA THR A 90 1.53 9.87 5.39
C THR A 90 0.07 9.67 5.75
N ASN A 91 -0.70 8.98 4.93
CA ASN A 91 -2.08 8.63 5.25
C ASN A 91 -2.10 7.36 6.12
N ILE A 92 -2.57 7.50 7.35
CA ILE A 92 -2.60 6.44 8.38
C ILE A 92 -3.36 5.17 7.91
N VAL A 93 -4.27 5.29 6.95
CA VAL A 93 -4.99 4.15 6.36
C VAL A 93 -4.04 3.09 5.80
N PHE A 94 -2.85 3.48 5.31
CA PHE A 94 -1.88 2.53 4.77
C PHE A 94 -0.92 1.96 5.83
N ALA A 95 -0.87 2.54 7.03
CA ALA A 95 0.05 2.10 8.08
C ALA A 95 -0.17 0.64 8.51
N ASP A 96 -1.44 0.26 8.71
CA ASP A 96 -1.79 -1.12 9.06
C ASP A 96 -1.47 -2.11 7.93
N THR A 97 -1.71 -1.72 6.68
CA THR A 97 -1.36 -2.55 5.52
C THR A 97 0.15 -2.77 5.42
N VAL A 98 0.93 -1.71 5.60
CA VAL A 98 2.39 -1.79 5.63
C VAL A 98 2.87 -2.66 6.79
N ARG A 99 2.28 -2.53 7.98
CA ARG A 99 2.57 -3.40 9.12
C ARG A 99 2.32 -4.86 8.79
N GLY A 100 1.15 -5.18 8.22
CA GLY A 100 0.83 -6.56 7.81
C GLY A 100 1.79 -7.13 6.77
N ILE A 101 2.30 -6.28 5.84
CA ILE A 101 3.32 -6.64 4.87
C ILE A 101 4.64 -7.03 5.58
N TYR A 102 5.12 -6.20 6.51
CA TYR A 102 6.38 -6.46 7.22
C TYR A 102 6.28 -7.67 8.16
N ASP A 103 5.16 -7.80 8.88
CA ASP A 103 4.97 -8.90 9.83
C ASP A 103 4.93 -10.26 9.10
N GLU A 104 4.29 -10.35 7.94
CA GLU A 104 4.23 -11.60 7.15
C GLU A 104 5.56 -11.91 6.45
N LEU A 105 6.31 -10.88 6.02
CA LEU A 105 7.60 -11.10 5.37
C LEU A 105 8.63 -11.69 6.34
N GLY A 106 8.62 -11.26 7.61
CA GLY A 106 9.56 -11.70 8.64
C GLY A 106 11.02 -11.40 8.30
N ASP A 107 11.92 -12.19 8.90
CA ASP A 107 13.38 -12.01 8.78
C ASP A 107 14.00 -12.70 7.55
N GLY A 108 13.23 -12.84 6.47
CA GLY A 108 13.68 -13.47 5.23
C GLY A 108 14.70 -12.63 4.44
N PRO A 109 15.25 -13.17 3.34
CA PRO A 109 16.20 -12.47 2.48
C PRO A 109 15.56 -11.34 1.66
N LEU A 110 14.24 -11.35 1.49
CA LEU A 110 13.51 -10.36 0.73
C LEU A 110 13.42 -9.04 1.51
N GLN A 111 13.53 -7.93 0.79
CA GLN A 111 13.43 -6.59 1.34
C GLN A 111 12.22 -5.86 0.76
N ILE A 112 11.56 -5.01 1.54
CA ILE A 112 10.50 -4.14 1.05
C ILE A 112 11.09 -2.82 0.56
N GLN A 113 10.76 -2.43 -0.66
CA GLN A 113 11.03 -1.11 -1.20
C GLN A 113 9.72 -0.38 -1.47
N MET A 114 9.51 0.76 -0.77
CA MET A 114 8.26 1.52 -0.84
C MET A 114 8.31 2.58 -1.95
N GLY A 115 7.22 2.70 -2.70
CA GLY A 115 6.96 3.77 -3.65
C GLY A 115 5.70 4.56 -3.27
N ASN A 116 5.78 5.90 -3.26
CA ASN A 116 4.65 6.78 -2.99
C ASN A 116 4.14 7.38 -4.31
N THR A 117 2.95 6.98 -4.74
CA THR A 117 2.38 7.44 -6.02
C THR A 117 1.71 8.81 -5.94
N HIS A 118 1.54 9.37 -4.74
CA HIS A 118 0.85 10.65 -4.51
C HIS A 118 -0.56 10.72 -5.14
N TYR A 119 -1.24 9.59 -5.31
CA TYR A 119 -2.51 9.46 -6.04
C TYR A 119 -2.42 9.94 -7.50
N SER A 120 -1.22 9.92 -8.09
CA SER A 120 -0.96 10.36 -9.46
C SER A 120 -0.71 9.15 -10.36
N PRO A 121 -1.55 8.92 -11.38
CA PRO A 121 -1.34 7.85 -12.35
C PRO A 121 0.01 7.96 -13.09
N ARG A 122 0.47 9.20 -13.34
CA ARG A 122 1.77 9.45 -13.96
C ARG A 122 2.94 9.03 -13.05
N GLU A 123 2.84 9.32 -11.75
CA GLU A 123 3.86 8.93 -10.79
C GLU A 123 3.86 7.42 -10.55
N GLU A 124 2.68 6.80 -10.52
CA GLU A 124 2.52 5.35 -10.47
C GLU A 124 3.25 4.68 -11.64
N GLU A 125 2.98 5.10 -12.87
CA GLU A 125 3.66 4.57 -14.05
C GLU A 125 5.19 4.74 -13.96
N ARG A 126 5.67 5.93 -13.56
CA ARG A 126 7.10 6.21 -13.39
C ARG A 126 7.77 5.27 -12.39
N LEU A 127 7.12 5.06 -11.23
CA LEU A 127 7.62 4.18 -10.19
C LEU A 127 7.60 2.72 -10.61
N ILE A 128 6.54 2.26 -11.28
CA ILE A 128 6.46 0.88 -11.79
C ILE A 128 7.58 0.62 -12.81
N ARG A 129 7.82 1.53 -13.75
CA ARG A 129 8.95 1.41 -14.69
C ARG A 129 10.30 1.32 -13.96
N MET A 130 10.49 2.16 -12.94
CA MET A 130 11.69 2.15 -12.11
C MET A 130 11.87 0.80 -11.40
N PHE A 131 10.83 0.29 -10.74
CA PHE A 131 10.89 -1.00 -10.05
C PHE A 131 11.16 -2.15 -11.02
N LEU A 132 10.42 -2.23 -12.13
CA LEU A 132 10.60 -3.29 -13.13
C LEU A 132 12.01 -3.30 -13.72
N SER A 133 12.64 -2.11 -13.90
CA SER A 133 14.04 -2.04 -14.37
C SER A 133 15.04 -2.65 -13.39
N GLN A 134 14.71 -2.76 -12.13
CA GLN A 134 15.51 -3.40 -11.08
C GLN A 134 15.25 -4.92 -10.98
N ARG A 135 14.33 -5.48 -11.79
CA ARG A 135 13.93 -6.88 -11.75
C ARG A 135 13.54 -7.36 -10.35
N PRO A 136 12.50 -6.78 -9.73
CA PRO A 136 12.09 -7.14 -8.39
C PRO A 136 11.59 -8.58 -8.33
N SER A 137 11.61 -9.19 -7.15
CA SER A 137 11.01 -10.50 -6.92
C SER A 137 9.48 -10.48 -7.06
N ALA A 138 8.83 -9.36 -6.70
CA ALA A 138 7.39 -9.14 -6.86
C ALA A 138 7.05 -7.65 -6.77
N LEU A 139 5.83 -7.29 -7.19
CA LEU A 139 5.23 -5.97 -6.93
C LEU A 139 3.88 -6.12 -6.21
N ILE A 140 3.65 -5.24 -5.23
CA ILE A 140 2.35 -5.04 -4.58
C ILE A 140 1.89 -3.61 -4.93
N VAL A 141 0.75 -3.49 -5.60
CA VAL A 141 0.25 -2.21 -6.15
C VAL A 141 -1.13 -1.90 -5.60
N SER A 142 -1.32 -0.68 -5.08
CA SER A 142 -2.59 -0.28 -4.46
C SER A 142 -3.61 0.18 -5.51
N GLY A 143 -4.77 -0.49 -5.54
CA GLY A 143 -5.89 -0.21 -6.47
C GLY A 143 -5.85 -1.07 -7.73
N ILE A 144 -6.90 -0.90 -8.53
CA ILE A 144 -7.12 -1.59 -9.82
C ILE A 144 -7.32 -0.59 -10.97
N ASP A 145 -7.18 0.69 -10.69
CA ASP A 145 -7.50 1.79 -11.62
C ASP A 145 -6.26 2.29 -12.38
N GLN A 146 -5.36 1.37 -12.72
CA GLN A 146 -4.18 1.69 -13.51
C GLN A 146 -4.57 2.17 -14.91
N THR A 147 -3.80 3.12 -15.45
CA THR A 147 -3.94 3.49 -16.86
C THR A 147 -3.65 2.27 -17.75
N GLU A 148 -4.17 2.28 -18.98
CA GLU A 148 -3.90 1.20 -19.94
C GLU A 148 -2.40 0.96 -20.14
N THR A 149 -1.60 2.03 -20.18
CA THR A 149 -0.14 1.95 -20.27
C THR A 149 0.47 1.26 -19.05
N THR A 150 0.04 1.64 -17.85
CA THR A 150 0.51 1.05 -16.59
C THR A 150 0.10 -0.41 -16.48
N ARG A 151 -1.14 -0.74 -16.86
CA ARG A 151 -1.65 -2.10 -16.87
C ARG A 151 -0.81 -3.00 -17.79
N LYS A 152 -0.53 -2.57 -19.01
CA LYS A 152 0.33 -3.30 -19.96
C LYS A 152 1.76 -3.52 -19.41
N LEU A 153 2.31 -2.54 -18.69
CA LEU A 153 3.61 -2.72 -18.02
C LEU A 153 3.57 -3.82 -16.96
N LEU A 154 2.52 -3.84 -16.15
CA LEU A 154 2.34 -4.87 -15.12
C LEU A 154 2.08 -6.25 -15.74
N GLU A 155 1.25 -6.34 -16.79
CA GLU A 155 0.97 -7.59 -17.52
C GLU A 155 2.21 -8.17 -18.19
N SER A 156 3.16 -7.33 -18.59
CA SER A 156 4.44 -7.75 -19.21
C SER A 156 5.53 -8.04 -18.18
N ALA A 157 5.26 -7.93 -16.89
CA ALA A 157 6.27 -8.13 -15.86
C ALA A 157 6.65 -9.61 -15.68
N ASP A 158 7.93 -9.90 -15.53
CA ASP A 158 8.46 -11.25 -15.26
C ASP A 158 8.38 -11.63 -13.76
N CYS A 159 7.56 -10.95 -12.97
CA CYS A 159 7.43 -11.19 -11.53
C CYS A 159 5.95 -11.19 -11.10
N PRO A 160 5.60 -11.85 -9.99
CA PRO A 160 4.27 -11.80 -9.40
C PRO A 160 3.79 -10.37 -9.13
N ILE A 161 2.53 -10.10 -9.45
CA ILE A 161 1.86 -8.82 -9.17
C ILE A 161 0.68 -9.07 -8.24
N VAL A 162 0.58 -8.34 -7.13
CA VAL A 162 -0.60 -8.34 -6.26
C VAL A 162 -1.19 -6.94 -6.20
N GLN A 163 -2.40 -6.78 -6.72
CA GLN A 163 -3.18 -5.56 -6.53
C GLN A 163 -3.89 -5.62 -5.17
N ILE A 164 -3.92 -4.50 -4.44
CA ILE A 164 -4.47 -4.47 -3.08
C ILE A 164 -5.45 -3.32 -2.87
N MET A 165 -6.26 -3.39 -1.78
CA MET A 165 -7.14 -2.31 -1.31
C MET A 165 -8.34 -2.01 -2.21
N GLU A 166 -8.72 -2.90 -3.09
CA GLU A 166 -9.94 -2.83 -3.91
C GLU A 166 -10.38 -4.25 -4.27
N TYR A 167 -11.59 -4.40 -4.78
CA TYR A 167 -12.13 -5.65 -5.31
C TYR A 167 -12.59 -5.46 -6.76
N GLY A 168 -12.33 -6.46 -7.59
CA GLY A 168 -12.73 -6.50 -9.00
C GLY A 168 -12.44 -7.86 -9.61
N ASP A 169 -13.08 -8.13 -10.75
CA ASP A 169 -13.07 -9.46 -11.40
C ASP A 169 -11.93 -9.62 -12.43
N ASP A 170 -11.19 -8.54 -12.73
CA ASP A 170 -10.15 -8.53 -13.76
C ASP A 170 -8.83 -7.92 -13.26
N PRO A 171 -8.16 -8.57 -12.27
CA PRO A 171 -6.83 -8.15 -11.84
C PRO A 171 -5.77 -8.46 -12.92
N VAL A 172 -4.60 -7.82 -12.79
CA VAL A 172 -3.45 -8.10 -13.66
C VAL A 172 -2.92 -9.53 -13.43
N ASP A 173 -2.80 -9.97 -12.18
CA ASP A 173 -2.37 -11.32 -11.78
C ASP A 173 -3.14 -11.76 -10.53
N MET A 174 -2.90 -11.13 -9.37
CA MET A 174 -3.54 -11.45 -8.09
C MET A 174 -4.14 -10.21 -7.45
N LEU A 175 -5.17 -10.40 -6.62
CA LEU A 175 -5.90 -9.31 -5.96
C LEU A 175 -6.26 -9.68 -4.53
N VAL A 176 -6.05 -8.76 -3.59
CA VAL A 176 -6.54 -8.86 -2.21
C VAL A 176 -7.16 -7.54 -1.80
N GLY A 177 -8.44 -7.54 -1.46
CA GLY A 177 -9.09 -6.30 -1.06
C GLY A 177 -10.52 -6.48 -0.59
N PHE A 178 -11.33 -5.47 -0.84
CA PHE A 178 -12.74 -5.43 -0.49
C PHE A 178 -13.46 -4.39 -1.37
N SER A 179 -14.79 -4.50 -1.47
CA SER A 179 -15.60 -3.59 -2.30
C SER A 179 -15.90 -2.27 -1.58
N HIS A 180 -15.32 -1.16 -2.07
CA HIS A 180 -15.65 0.19 -1.60
C HIS A 180 -17.10 0.59 -1.93
N PHE A 181 -17.64 0.11 -3.04
CA PHE A 181 -19.06 0.31 -3.39
C PHE A 181 -19.97 -0.33 -2.34
N ALA A 182 -19.74 -1.60 -2.05
CA ALA A 182 -20.54 -2.32 -1.05
C ALA A 182 -20.42 -1.68 0.34
N GLY A 183 -19.21 -1.26 0.75
CA GLY A 183 -19.00 -0.55 2.01
C GLY A 183 -19.77 0.77 2.11
N GLY A 184 -19.74 1.59 1.05
CA GLY A 184 -20.52 2.83 0.98
C GLY A 184 -22.03 2.59 1.01
N LYS A 185 -22.50 1.55 0.32
CA LYS A 185 -23.91 1.13 0.31
C LYS A 185 -24.36 0.67 1.70
N THR A 186 -23.57 -0.17 2.37
CA THR A 186 -23.87 -0.68 3.72
C THR A 186 -23.91 0.44 4.75
N ALA A 187 -22.95 1.37 4.75
CA ALA A 187 -22.96 2.54 5.64
C ALA A 187 -24.23 3.39 5.47
N THR A 188 -24.65 3.59 4.22
CA THR A 188 -25.84 4.39 3.91
C THR A 188 -27.13 3.66 4.27
N ASN A 189 -27.23 2.35 4.00
CA ASN A 189 -28.38 1.54 4.39
C ASN A 189 -28.57 1.55 5.90
N HIS A 190 -27.49 1.43 6.68
CA HIS A 190 -27.55 1.54 8.14
C HIS A 190 -28.20 2.86 8.58
N LEU A 191 -27.81 3.99 7.99
CA LEU A 191 -28.42 5.29 8.33
C LEU A 191 -29.90 5.33 7.95
N ILE A 192 -30.29 4.76 6.80
CA ILE A 192 -31.70 4.67 6.38
C ILE A 192 -32.51 3.79 7.35
N GLU A 193 -31.97 2.64 7.73
CA GLU A 193 -32.59 1.68 8.68
C GLU A 193 -32.73 2.27 10.08
N ALA A 194 -31.74 3.07 10.52
CA ALA A 194 -31.80 3.84 11.76
C ALA A 194 -32.83 4.98 11.73
N GLY A 195 -33.52 5.20 10.60
CA GLY A 195 -34.60 6.15 10.46
C GLY A 195 -34.19 7.53 9.96
N TYR A 196 -32.93 7.76 9.58
CA TYR A 196 -32.49 9.01 8.94
C TYR A 196 -33.00 9.12 7.51
N ARG A 197 -33.31 10.32 7.05
CA ARG A 197 -33.94 10.53 5.72
C ARG A 197 -33.24 11.59 4.89
N ARG A 198 -32.62 12.59 5.51
CA ARG A 198 -31.86 13.65 4.84
C ARG A 198 -30.36 13.41 5.04
N ILE A 199 -29.86 12.36 4.40
CA ILE A 199 -28.50 11.85 4.60
C ILE A 199 -27.56 12.53 3.60
N GLY A 200 -26.65 13.38 4.08
CA GLY A 200 -25.63 14.01 3.24
C GLY A 200 -24.42 13.11 3.00
N PHE A 201 -23.77 13.27 1.83
CA PHE A 201 -22.44 12.72 1.57
C PHE A 201 -21.39 13.83 1.65
N ILE A 202 -20.36 13.63 2.47
CA ILE A 202 -19.23 14.54 2.58
C ILE A 202 -17.97 13.83 2.09
N GLY A 203 -17.36 14.33 0.99
CA GLY A 203 -16.24 13.69 0.35
C GLY A 203 -15.08 14.64 0.02
N ALA A 204 -13.86 14.15 0.21
CA ALA A 204 -12.63 14.84 -0.17
C ALA A 204 -11.75 13.96 -1.08
N ARG A 205 -10.89 14.59 -1.86
CA ARG A 205 -9.98 13.99 -2.85
C ARG A 205 -10.70 13.33 -4.03
N MET A 206 -11.77 12.61 -3.83
CA MET A 206 -12.60 11.94 -4.83
C MET A 206 -11.79 11.07 -5.81
N ASP A 207 -10.79 10.33 -5.29
CA ASP A 207 -10.10 9.26 -6.01
C ASP A 207 -11.08 8.11 -6.38
N PRO A 208 -10.70 7.15 -7.23
CA PRO A 208 -11.62 6.08 -7.67
C PRO A 208 -12.30 5.33 -6.52
N ARG A 209 -11.61 5.07 -5.41
CA ARG A 209 -12.20 4.41 -4.22
C ARG A 209 -13.25 5.29 -3.56
N SER A 210 -12.97 6.59 -3.41
CA SER A 210 -13.92 7.58 -2.89
C SER A 210 -15.15 7.71 -3.80
N GLN A 211 -14.97 7.64 -5.12
CA GLN A 211 -16.08 7.63 -6.09
C GLN A 211 -16.92 6.36 -5.97
N ARG A 212 -16.31 5.18 -5.75
CA ARG A 212 -17.06 3.94 -5.49
C ARG A 212 -17.89 4.01 -4.21
N ARG A 213 -17.36 4.63 -3.13
CA ARG A 213 -18.12 4.87 -1.89
C ARG A 213 -19.32 5.77 -2.15
N LEU A 214 -19.14 6.86 -2.92
CA LEU A 214 -20.21 7.74 -3.34
C LEU A 214 -21.24 7.00 -4.20
N ALA A 215 -20.81 6.14 -5.12
CA ALA A 215 -21.71 5.34 -5.94
C ALA A 215 -22.54 4.36 -5.09
N GLY A 216 -21.93 3.75 -4.07
CA GLY A 216 -22.63 2.91 -3.09
C GLY A 216 -23.68 3.68 -2.29
N TYR A 217 -23.30 4.86 -1.76
CA TYR A 217 -24.21 5.78 -1.08
C TYR A 217 -25.40 6.17 -1.99
N ARG A 218 -25.12 6.59 -3.21
CA ARG A 218 -26.14 6.95 -4.17
C ARG A 218 -27.09 5.79 -4.44
N SER A 219 -26.56 4.59 -4.71
CA SER A 219 -27.36 3.38 -4.96
C SER A 219 -28.30 3.05 -3.79
N ALA A 220 -27.86 3.20 -2.53
CA ALA A 220 -28.71 2.98 -1.37
C ALA A 220 -29.86 3.98 -1.29
N LEU A 221 -29.59 5.27 -1.46
CA LEU A 221 -30.62 6.33 -1.42
C LEU A 221 -31.58 6.27 -2.62
N GLU A 222 -31.10 5.92 -3.81
CA GLU A 222 -31.97 5.72 -5.00
C GLU A 222 -32.93 4.55 -4.76
N THR A 223 -32.43 3.45 -4.19
CA THR A 223 -33.28 2.28 -3.83
C THR A 223 -34.35 2.66 -2.81
N ALA A 224 -34.03 3.52 -1.84
CA ALA A 224 -34.95 4.02 -0.84
C ALA A 224 -35.81 5.22 -1.30
N GLN A 225 -35.63 5.71 -2.53
CA GLN A 225 -36.29 6.90 -3.09
C GLN A 225 -35.99 8.21 -2.26
N LEU A 226 -34.79 8.28 -1.70
CA LEU A 226 -34.35 9.42 -0.86
C LEU A 226 -33.23 10.26 -1.52
N PHE A 227 -32.74 9.87 -2.71
CA PHE A 227 -31.62 10.55 -3.34
C PHE A 227 -32.01 11.93 -3.88
N ASP A 228 -31.23 12.94 -3.48
CA ASP A 228 -31.25 14.29 -4.02
C ASP A 228 -29.79 14.71 -4.31
N PRO A 229 -29.42 15.14 -5.53
CA PRO A 229 -28.08 15.59 -5.85
C PRO A 229 -27.51 16.67 -4.92
N LYS A 230 -28.39 17.49 -4.30
CA LYS A 230 -27.99 18.52 -3.34
C LYS A 230 -27.36 17.95 -2.06
N LEU A 231 -27.65 16.70 -1.73
CA LEU A 231 -27.09 16.01 -0.56
C LEU A 231 -25.58 15.71 -0.71
N VAL A 232 -25.01 15.86 -1.94
CA VAL A 232 -23.61 15.55 -2.20
C VAL A 232 -22.76 16.82 -2.09
N THR A 233 -21.80 16.80 -1.15
CA THR A 233 -20.81 17.86 -0.98
C THR A 233 -19.42 17.29 -1.04
N THR A 234 -18.64 17.65 -2.07
CA THR A 234 -17.31 17.08 -2.34
C THR A 234 -16.29 18.15 -2.68
N THR A 235 -15.01 17.84 -2.45
CA THR A 235 -13.87 18.64 -2.88
C THR A 235 -12.77 17.76 -3.45
N LEU A 236 -11.95 18.30 -4.35
CA LEU A 236 -10.73 17.65 -4.86
C LEU A 236 -9.54 17.81 -3.91
N THR A 237 -9.67 18.67 -2.89
CA THR A 237 -8.63 18.87 -1.87
C THR A 237 -8.32 17.57 -1.14
N PRO A 238 -7.06 17.26 -0.82
CA PRO A 238 -6.69 16.11 0.01
C PRO A 238 -7.43 16.10 1.35
N SER A 239 -7.93 14.92 1.75
CA SER A 239 -8.66 14.76 3.00
C SER A 239 -7.83 15.15 4.22
N ARG A 240 -8.46 15.86 5.16
CA ARG A 240 -7.92 16.25 6.47
C ARG A 240 -9.08 16.47 7.43
N VAL A 241 -8.83 16.29 8.71
CA VAL A 241 -9.81 16.58 9.78
C VAL A 241 -10.35 18.01 9.66
N SER A 242 -9.48 18.99 9.39
CA SER A 242 -9.88 20.41 9.27
C SER A 242 -10.83 20.74 8.12
N LEU A 243 -11.07 19.81 7.19
CA LEU A 243 -12.03 20.00 6.09
C LEU A 243 -13.46 19.59 6.47
N GLY A 244 -13.64 18.75 7.48
CA GLY A 244 -14.96 18.24 7.85
C GLY A 244 -15.94 19.36 8.21
N GLY A 245 -15.51 20.35 9.02
CA GLY A 245 -16.33 21.48 9.41
C GLY A 245 -16.78 22.36 8.23
N PRO A 246 -15.86 22.90 7.41
CA PRO A 246 -16.24 23.66 6.21
C PRO A 246 -17.17 22.91 5.27
N LEU A 247 -16.91 21.61 5.00
CA LEU A 247 -17.77 20.81 4.14
C LEU A 247 -19.15 20.55 4.76
N LEU A 248 -19.25 20.41 6.09
CA LEU A 248 -20.55 20.34 6.77
C LEU A 248 -21.32 21.65 6.61
N ALA A 249 -20.66 22.80 6.81
CA ALA A 249 -21.29 24.10 6.62
C ALA A 249 -21.81 24.29 5.18
N ASP A 250 -21.02 23.89 4.17
CA ASP A 250 -21.44 23.90 2.76
C ASP A 250 -22.63 22.96 2.51
N ALA A 251 -22.66 21.79 3.15
CA ALA A 251 -23.76 20.84 3.04
C ALA A 251 -25.05 21.40 3.66
N LEU A 252 -24.96 21.99 4.86
CA LEU A 252 -26.10 22.61 5.56
C LEU A 252 -26.62 23.85 4.82
N ALA A 253 -25.75 24.60 4.15
CA ALA A 253 -26.17 25.72 3.28
C ALA A 253 -27.00 25.28 2.08
N LYS A 254 -26.74 24.08 1.54
CA LYS A 254 -27.52 23.48 0.44
C LYS A 254 -28.80 22.82 0.93
N VAL A 255 -28.75 22.17 2.08
CA VAL A 255 -29.83 21.35 2.66
C VAL A 255 -29.82 21.57 4.17
N ALA A 256 -30.63 22.51 4.63
CA ALA A 256 -30.64 22.94 6.05
C ALA A 256 -31.19 21.86 7.01
N ASP A 257 -31.98 20.94 6.50
CA ASP A 257 -32.64 19.87 7.25
C ASP A 257 -31.91 18.51 7.19
N LEU A 258 -30.57 18.53 6.97
CA LEU A 258 -29.77 17.31 7.07
C LEU A 258 -29.89 16.71 8.48
N ASP A 259 -30.18 15.40 8.56
CA ASP A 259 -30.28 14.64 9.81
C ASP A 259 -29.16 13.61 10.00
N ALA A 260 -28.39 13.33 8.93
CA ALA A 260 -27.22 12.47 8.97
C ALA A 260 -26.20 12.83 7.90
N VAL A 261 -24.94 12.45 8.09
CA VAL A 261 -23.90 12.52 7.08
C VAL A 261 -23.09 11.21 7.02
N PHE A 262 -22.84 10.75 5.80
CA PHE A 262 -21.84 9.75 5.52
C PHE A 262 -20.58 10.42 4.97
N CYS A 263 -19.51 10.39 5.74
CA CYS A 263 -18.21 10.92 5.37
C CYS A 263 -17.39 9.85 4.63
N ASN A 264 -16.77 10.19 3.49
CA ASN A 264 -16.03 9.20 2.70
C ASN A 264 -14.78 8.66 3.42
N ASN A 265 -14.38 9.25 4.56
CA ASN A 265 -13.36 8.71 5.46
C ASN A 265 -13.48 9.31 6.88
N ASP A 266 -12.72 8.73 7.81
CA ASP A 266 -12.76 9.06 9.22
C ASP A 266 -12.20 10.45 9.56
N ASP A 267 -11.22 10.95 8.80
CA ASP A 267 -10.71 12.32 9.00
C ASP A 267 -11.84 13.34 8.87
N LEU A 268 -12.67 13.18 7.82
CA LEU A 268 -13.82 14.07 7.63
C LEU A 268 -14.87 13.86 8.69
N ALA A 269 -15.16 12.62 9.10
CA ALA A 269 -16.12 12.32 10.15
C ALA A 269 -15.72 12.97 11.48
N MET A 270 -14.44 12.92 11.85
CA MET A 270 -13.90 13.63 13.02
C MET A 270 -14.06 15.15 12.90
N GLY A 271 -13.74 15.70 11.73
CA GLY A 271 -13.89 17.14 11.48
C GLY A 271 -15.35 17.60 11.55
N VAL A 272 -16.28 16.80 11.07
CA VAL A 272 -17.72 17.01 11.19
C VAL A 272 -18.15 16.96 12.66
N LEU A 273 -17.67 15.98 13.43
CA LEU A 273 -17.97 15.87 14.87
C LEU A 273 -17.52 17.12 15.63
N PHE A 274 -16.27 17.57 15.39
CA PHE A 274 -15.77 18.78 16.05
C PHE A 274 -16.56 20.03 15.68
N GLU A 275 -17.04 20.13 14.44
CA GLU A 275 -17.91 21.21 14.02
C GLU A 275 -19.28 21.14 14.71
N CYS A 276 -19.89 19.96 14.79
CA CYS A 276 -21.14 19.77 15.52
C CYS A 276 -21.01 20.20 16.99
N GLN A 277 -19.92 19.78 17.66
CA GLN A 277 -19.63 20.17 19.05
C GLN A 277 -19.49 21.70 19.19
N ARG A 278 -18.75 22.33 18.25
CA ARG A 278 -18.57 23.80 18.27
C ARG A 278 -19.86 24.57 18.02
N ALA A 279 -20.71 24.05 17.13
CA ALA A 279 -22.01 24.67 16.80
C ALA A 279 -23.15 24.28 17.72
N GLY A 280 -22.93 23.42 18.72
CA GLY A 280 -23.98 22.93 19.61
C GLY A 280 -25.00 22.01 18.95
N ILE A 281 -24.61 21.36 17.84
CA ILE A 281 -25.45 20.37 17.14
C ILE A 281 -25.30 19.03 17.85
N ALA A 282 -26.39 18.50 18.39
CA ALA A 282 -26.39 17.26 19.15
C ALA A 282 -26.17 16.04 18.23
N VAL A 283 -25.11 15.25 18.49
CA VAL A 283 -24.84 13.98 17.82
C VAL A 283 -25.21 12.85 18.78
N PRO A 284 -26.05 11.89 18.38
CA PRO A 284 -26.69 11.68 17.08
C PRO A 284 -28.05 12.37 16.88
N HIS A 285 -28.61 13.02 17.90
CA HIS A 285 -30.03 13.43 17.93
C HIS A 285 -30.41 14.42 16.84
N SER A 286 -29.53 15.36 16.50
CA SER A 286 -29.74 16.36 15.43
C SER A 286 -28.96 16.05 14.17
N MET A 287 -27.83 15.35 14.30
CA MET A 287 -26.95 14.99 13.19
C MET A 287 -26.26 13.65 13.47
N ALA A 288 -26.59 12.62 12.73
CA ALA A 288 -25.81 11.38 12.78
C ALA A 288 -24.55 11.47 11.91
N ILE A 289 -23.51 10.77 12.33
CA ILE A 289 -22.21 10.78 11.64
C ILE A 289 -21.74 9.34 11.43
N CYS A 290 -21.46 8.98 10.16
CA CYS A 290 -20.84 7.72 9.79
C CYS A 290 -19.54 7.97 8.99
N GLY A 291 -18.44 7.32 9.37
CA GLY A 291 -17.14 7.37 8.72
C GLY A 291 -16.83 6.14 7.88
N PHE A 292 -15.56 6.04 7.45
CA PHE A 292 -15.05 4.91 6.67
C PHE A 292 -13.55 4.73 6.93
N ASN A 293 -13.12 3.56 7.25
CA ASN A 293 -11.84 2.91 7.56
C ASN A 293 -11.75 2.38 8.99
N ASP A 294 -12.54 2.88 9.93
CA ASP A 294 -12.52 2.56 11.36
C ASP A 294 -11.13 2.74 11.99
N LEU A 295 -10.63 3.98 11.88
CA LEU A 295 -9.39 4.37 12.56
C LEU A 295 -9.61 4.41 14.08
N ASP A 296 -8.54 4.24 14.85
CA ASP A 296 -8.58 4.13 16.31
C ASP A 296 -9.34 5.29 16.99
N MET A 297 -9.19 6.51 16.47
CA MET A 297 -9.89 7.68 16.97
C MET A 297 -11.41 7.59 16.94
N MET A 298 -11.99 6.72 16.09
CA MET A 298 -13.43 6.54 16.02
C MET A 298 -14.01 5.90 17.27
N HIS A 299 -13.23 5.08 17.98
CA HIS A 299 -13.62 4.44 19.24
C HIS A 299 -13.60 5.41 20.43
N ILE A 300 -12.60 6.31 20.47
CA ILE A 300 -12.34 7.18 21.62
C ILE A 300 -13.01 8.55 21.51
N ALA A 301 -13.55 8.89 20.33
CA ALA A 301 -14.35 10.09 20.14
C ALA A 301 -15.58 10.09 21.07
N TYR A 302 -16.07 11.26 21.44
CA TYR A 302 -17.30 11.41 22.22
C TYR A 302 -18.29 12.32 21.49
N PRO A 303 -19.46 11.79 21.09
CA PRO A 303 -19.81 10.37 21.07
C PRO A 303 -18.90 9.55 20.16
N SER A 304 -18.76 8.24 20.44
CA SER A 304 -18.00 7.32 19.58
C SER A 304 -18.63 7.21 18.20
N LEU A 305 -17.78 7.16 17.16
CA LEU A 305 -18.22 7.30 15.77
C LEU A 305 -18.42 5.94 15.09
N THR A 306 -19.58 5.76 14.48
CA THR A 306 -19.88 4.66 13.56
C THR A 306 -18.96 4.75 12.33
N SER A 307 -18.35 3.65 11.91
CA SER A 307 -17.49 3.61 10.75
C SER A 307 -17.44 2.23 10.10
N VAL A 308 -17.14 2.18 8.81
CA VAL A 308 -16.86 0.93 8.08
C VAL A 308 -15.44 0.50 8.37
N ARG A 309 -15.26 -0.62 9.09
CA ARG A 309 -13.97 -1.25 9.35
C ARG A 309 -13.48 -1.97 8.12
N THR A 310 -12.28 -1.64 7.68
CA THR A 310 -11.62 -2.26 6.53
C THR A 310 -10.47 -3.16 7.01
N PRO A 311 -10.25 -4.35 6.39
CA PRO A 311 -9.28 -5.35 6.86
C PRO A 311 -7.84 -5.01 6.44
N ARG A 312 -7.37 -3.78 6.71
CA ARG A 312 -6.10 -3.23 6.23
C ARG A 312 -4.89 -4.10 6.53
N TYR A 313 -4.77 -4.56 7.78
CA TYR A 313 -3.67 -5.42 8.21
C TYR A 313 -3.67 -6.76 7.45
N GLU A 314 -4.84 -7.40 7.36
CA GLU A 314 -4.99 -8.68 6.65
C GLU A 314 -4.75 -8.56 5.14
N ILE A 315 -5.10 -7.42 4.53
CA ILE A 315 -4.75 -7.13 3.13
C ILE A 315 -3.23 -7.15 2.95
N GLY A 316 -2.49 -6.48 3.83
CA GLY A 316 -1.02 -6.48 3.81
C GLY A 316 -0.44 -7.87 3.97
N ARG A 317 -0.86 -8.58 5.02
CA ARG A 317 -0.42 -9.93 5.34
C ARG A 317 -0.69 -10.91 4.19
N ARG A 318 -1.94 -10.94 3.70
CA ARG A 318 -2.35 -11.85 2.63
C ARG A 318 -1.64 -11.57 1.31
N SER A 319 -1.36 -10.29 0.98
CA SER A 319 -0.64 -9.94 -0.23
C SER A 319 0.79 -10.50 -0.27
N VAL A 320 1.50 -10.45 0.86
CA VAL A 320 2.84 -11.05 0.97
C VAL A 320 2.77 -12.57 0.95
N GLN A 321 1.80 -13.19 1.64
CA GLN A 321 1.59 -14.62 1.59
C GLN A 321 1.44 -15.11 0.13
N MET A 322 0.60 -14.45 -0.67
CA MET A 322 0.41 -14.79 -2.09
C MET A 322 1.70 -14.64 -2.90
N VAL A 323 2.49 -13.59 -2.65
CA VAL A 323 3.81 -13.40 -3.26
C VAL A 323 4.74 -14.58 -2.90
N LEU A 324 4.85 -14.91 -1.61
CA LEU A 324 5.73 -15.99 -1.14
C LEU A 324 5.30 -17.37 -1.69
N ASP A 325 4.00 -17.63 -1.77
CA ASP A 325 3.47 -18.86 -2.37
C ASP A 325 3.84 -18.96 -3.84
N ARG A 326 3.68 -17.88 -4.60
CA ARG A 326 4.05 -17.83 -6.02
C ARG A 326 5.56 -18.00 -6.25
N LEU A 327 6.39 -17.35 -5.42
CA LEU A 327 7.85 -17.47 -5.51
C LEU A 327 8.35 -18.87 -5.15
N ALA A 328 7.65 -19.55 -4.24
CA ALA A 328 7.94 -20.95 -3.87
C ALA A 328 7.37 -21.99 -4.86
N GLY A 329 6.69 -21.54 -5.93
CA GLY A 329 6.03 -22.45 -6.87
C GLY A 329 4.80 -23.16 -6.31
N ARG A 330 4.24 -22.69 -5.19
CA ARG A 330 3.01 -23.24 -4.63
C ARG A 330 1.78 -22.76 -5.43
N PRO A 331 0.76 -23.60 -5.60
CA PRO A 331 -0.45 -23.20 -6.32
C PRO A 331 -1.19 -22.09 -5.59
N ILE A 332 -1.70 -21.12 -6.33
CA ILE A 332 -2.61 -20.08 -5.82
C ILE A 332 -4.04 -20.53 -6.13
N GLU A 333 -4.73 -21.07 -5.13
CA GLU A 333 -6.10 -21.59 -5.29
C GLU A 333 -7.09 -20.47 -5.64
N SER A 334 -6.93 -19.29 -5.03
CA SER A 334 -7.79 -18.12 -5.23
C SER A 334 -6.93 -16.90 -5.54
N PRO A 335 -6.75 -16.54 -6.82
CA PRO A 335 -5.98 -15.34 -7.17
C PRO A 335 -6.71 -14.03 -6.82
N ILE A 336 -8.02 -14.08 -6.63
CA ILE A 336 -8.84 -12.94 -6.20
C ILE A 336 -9.41 -13.24 -4.82
N VAL A 337 -9.07 -12.42 -3.84
CA VAL A 337 -9.49 -12.58 -2.45
C VAL A 337 -10.26 -11.35 -2.00
N ASP A 338 -11.57 -11.50 -1.79
CA ASP A 338 -12.40 -10.52 -1.10
C ASP A 338 -12.37 -10.82 0.41
N LEU A 339 -11.76 -9.92 1.17
CA LEU A 339 -11.71 -10.01 2.65
C LEU A 339 -12.95 -9.40 3.30
N GLY A 340 -13.83 -8.77 2.52
CA GLY A 340 -14.98 -8.09 3.04
C GLY A 340 -14.65 -6.87 3.90
N PHE A 341 -15.64 -6.42 4.66
CA PHE A 341 -15.55 -5.30 5.61
C PHE A 341 -16.63 -5.49 6.69
N GLU A 342 -16.56 -4.71 7.77
CA GLU A 342 -17.56 -4.72 8.83
C GLU A 342 -18.03 -3.30 9.12
N LEU A 343 -19.34 -3.11 9.37
CA LEU A 343 -19.84 -1.84 9.91
C LEU A 343 -19.77 -1.87 11.43
N GLN A 344 -19.00 -0.97 11.99
CA GLN A 344 -18.89 -0.77 13.45
C GLN A 344 -19.89 0.29 13.88
N VAL A 345 -21.07 -0.15 14.32
CA VAL A 345 -22.13 0.75 14.79
C VAL A 345 -21.79 1.24 16.19
N ARG A 346 -21.87 2.57 16.39
CA ARG A 346 -21.55 3.26 17.66
C ARG A 346 -22.55 4.38 17.95
N GLU A 347 -22.27 5.15 19.01
CA GLU A 347 -23.18 6.19 19.54
C GLU A 347 -23.57 7.23 18.50
N SER A 348 -22.70 7.59 17.55
CA SER A 348 -22.96 8.66 16.59
C SER A 348 -24.07 8.38 15.58
N THR A 349 -24.63 7.18 15.56
CA THR A 349 -25.78 6.80 14.72
C THR A 349 -26.88 6.09 15.52
N ALA A 350 -26.69 5.88 16.82
CA ALA A 350 -27.69 5.28 17.69
C ALA A 350 -28.81 6.28 18.01
N ARG A 351 -30.05 5.97 17.63
CA ARG A 351 -31.26 6.73 18.00
C ARG A 351 -31.93 6.15 19.23
#